data_a5304ee3424aa65faf1f236eb74df486
#
_entry.id   a5304ee3424aa65faf1f236eb74df486
#
_cell.length_a   1.000
_cell.length_b   1.000
_cell.length_c   1.000
_cell.angle_alpha   90.00
_cell.angle_beta   90.00
_cell.angle_gamma   90.00
#
_symmetry.space_group_name_H-M   'P 1'
#
loop_
_entity.id
_entity.type
_entity.pdbx_description
1 polymer ?
#
loop_
_entity_poly.entity_id
_entity_poly.type
_entity_poly.pdbx_seq_one_letter_code
_entity_poly.pdbx_strand_id
1 'polypeptide(L)'
;KDFIYKYSIRLFILIVAYLIVSFPFQYTQEKMNDVSQPVRWLGTLLFFIIACFIVRYRKKLEAVFVKKSLFFIIFVMIFALQLMTIYVFKIQPVNDLLYLHDEAIRMIQNPMISLQRFGGYFAHYPNNYGYLLILYCYYKLLVSCGISVGSLVLAGNFLNLLVIDIGILCGYIAIRIVKNIKLANIWMLLFLLNPWTYFWIAYYYTHTI
;
A
#
# COMPACT_ATOMS: atom_id res chain seq x y z
N LYS A 1 30.02 26.87 -2.76
CA LYS A 1 29.28 25.97 -3.67
C LYS A 1 28.61 24.83 -2.91
N ASP A 2 29.25 24.22 -1.90
CA ASP A 2 28.68 23.10 -1.12
C ASP A 2 27.45 23.48 -0.29
N PHE A 3 27.36 24.73 0.17
CA PHE A 3 26.22 25.21 0.95
C PHE A 3 24.93 25.23 0.10
N ILE A 4 24.98 25.86 -1.08
CA ILE A 4 23.83 25.98 -2.00
C ILE A 4 23.37 24.58 -2.43
N TYR A 5 24.29 23.70 -2.85
CA TYR A 5 23.98 22.33 -3.25
C TYR A 5 23.29 21.53 -2.14
N LYS A 6 23.81 21.63 -0.90
CA LYS A 6 23.25 20.93 0.26
C LYS A 6 21.83 21.41 0.63
N TYR A 7 21.54 22.69 0.48
CA TYR A 7 20.21 23.23 0.72
C TYR A 7 19.24 22.95 -0.41
N SER A 8 19.70 22.99 -1.67
CA SER A 8 18.89 22.64 -2.85
C SER A 8 18.42 21.18 -2.82
N ILE A 9 19.29 20.24 -2.45
CA ILE A 9 18.90 18.83 -2.28
C ILE A 9 17.88 18.67 -1.15
N ARG A 10 18.04 19.37 -0.02
CA ARG A 10 17.09 19.31 1.10
C ARG A 10 15.74 19.86 0.71
N LEU A 11 15.71 21.01 0.03
CA LEU A 11 14.50 21.62 -0.47
C LEU A 11 13.80 20.70 -1.48
N PHE A 12 14.56 20.10 -2.41
CA PHE A 12 14.03 19.13 -3.36
C PHE A 12 13.40 17.91 -2.66
N ILE A 13 14.07 17.33 -1.67
CA ILE A 13 13.54 16.22 -0.86
C ILE A 13 12.26 16.63 -0.14
N LEU A 14 12.19 17.83 0.42
CA LEU A 14 10.99 18.36 1.09
C LEU A 14 9.83 18.55 0.11
N ILE A 15 10.11 19.09 -1.08
CA ILE A 15 9.10 19.26 -2.14
C ILE A 15 8.57 17.89 -2.60
N VAL A 16 9.46 16.93 -2.87
CA VAL A 16 9.07 15.58 -3.29
C VAL A 16 8.27 14.88 -2.18
N ALA A 17 8.70 14.98 -0.93
CA ALA A 17 7.97 14.42 0.20
C ALA A 17 6.59 15.08 0.38
N TYR A 18 6.50 16.40 0.20
CA TYR A 18 5.23 17.13 0.20
C TYR A 18 4.30 16.64 -0.92
N LEU A 19 4.81 16.48 -2.15
CA LEU A 19 4.04 15.99 -3.28
C LEU A 19 3.55 14.55 -3.04
N ILE A 20 4.40 13.68 -2.50
CA ILE A 20 4.03 12.30 -2.17
C ILE A 20 2.90 12.25 -1.13
N VAL A 21 2.90 13.16 -0.16
CA VAL A 21 1.87 13.22 0.88
C VAL A 21 0.60 13.94 0.40
N SER A 22 0.75 15.05 -0.35
CA SER A 22 -0.40 15.87 -0.78
C SER A 22 -1.16 15.29 -1.97
N PHE A 23 -0.49 14.61 -2.89
CA PHE A 23 -1.09 14.04 -4.08
C PHE A 23 -2.22 13.03 -3.78
N PRO A 24 -2.07 12.09 -2.82
CA PRO A 24 -3.18 11.23 -2.42
C PRO A 24 -4.41 11.97 -1.93
N PHE A 25 -4.22 13.04 -1.16
CA PHE A 25 -5.32 13.85 -0.65
C PHE A 25 -6.04 14.65 -1.75
N GLN A 26 -5.34 15.03 -2.81
CA GLN A 26 -5.93 15.69 -3.98
C GLN A 26 -6.70 14.70 -4.85
N TYR A 27 -6.12 13.53 -5.12
CA TYR A 27 -6.74 12.51 -5.97
C TYR A 27 -7.99 11.88 -5.36
N THR A 28 -8.00 11.65 -4.04
CA THR A 28 -9.19 11.14 -3.35
C THR A 28 -10.35 12.14 -3.37
N GLN A 29 -10.06 13.43 -3.53
CA GLN A 29 -11.11 14.44 -3.58
C GLN A 29 -11.89 14.47 -4.89
N GLU A 30 -11.28 14.16 -6.02
CA GLU A 30 -11.99 14.06 -7.30
C GLU A 30 -13.00 12.90 -7.28
N LYS A 31 -12.76 11.86 -6.48
CA LYS A 31 -13.65 10.70 -6.35
C LYS A 31 -14.52 10.67 -5.08
N MET A 32 -14.10 11.38 -4.02
CA MET A 32 -14.82 11.49 -2.76
C MET A 32 -15.03 12.99 -2.47
N ASN A 33 -16.15 13.53 -2.86
CA ASN A 33 -16.50 14.96 -2.70
C ASN A 33 -16.54 15.49 -1.25
N ASP A 34 -16.11 14.68 -0.25
CA ASP A 34 -16.40 14.95 1.16
C ASP A 34 -15.19 15.27 2.05
N VAL A 35 -13.96 15.29 1.52
CA VAL A 35 -12.83 15.72 2.36
C VAL A 35 -12.75 17.23 2.37
N SER A 36 -13.25 17.82 3.45
CA SER A 36 -13.27 19.27 3.63
C SER A 36 -11.89 19.92 3.54
N GLN A 37 -11.78 21.09 2.94
CA GLN A 37 -10.53 21.86 2.85
C GLN A 37 -9.75 21.94 4.18
N PRO A 38 -10.38 22.13 5.36
CA PRO A 38 -9.69 22.13 6.64
C PRO A 38 -8.86 20.89 6.93
N VAL A 39 -9.34 19.70 6.55
CA VAL A 39 -8.61 18.43 6.77
C VAL A 39 -7.32 18.39 5.95
N ARG A 40 -7.31 18.95 4.74
CA ARG A 40 -6.09 19.04 3.90
C ARG A 40 -5.07 19.99 4.52
N TRP A 41 -5.50 21.15 4.97
CA TRP A 41 -4.63 22.10 5.64
C TRP A 41 -4.04 21.53 6.92
N LEU A 42 -4.85 20.78 7.68
CA LEU A 42 -4.39 20.09 8.88
C LEU A 42 -3.31 19.03 8.55
N GLY A 43 -3.53 18.24 7.51
CA GLY A 43 -2.56 17.24 7.04
C GLY A 43 -1.24 17.87 6.59
N THR A 44 -1.31 18.97 5.83
CA THR A 44 -0.15 19.73 5.39
C THR A 44 0.61 20.33 6.58
N LEU A 45 -0.10 20.93 7.52
CA LEU A 45 0.49 21.48 8.74
C LEU A 45 1.18 20.38 9.57
N LEU A 46 0.53 19.26 9.75
CA LEU A 46 1.08 18.10 10.47
C LEU A 46 2.37 17.60 9.82
N PHE A 47 2.40 17.53 8.48
CA PHE A 47 3.59 17.16 7.72
C PHE A 47 4.76 18.11 8.01
N PHE A 48 4.53 19.43 7.97
CA PHE A 48 5.57 20.39 8.26
C PHE A 48 6.05 20.32 9.72
N ILE A 49 5.16 20.09 10.68
CA ILE A 49 5.52 19.90 12.08
C ILE A 49 6.42 18.67 12.23
N ILE A 50 6.05 17.55 11.62
CA ILE A 50 6.85 16.32 11.64
C ILE A 50 8.21 16.55 10.97
N ALA A 51 8.25 17.20 9.81
CA ALA A 51 9.49 17.52 9.12
C ALA A 51 10.43 18.39 9.97
N CYS A 52 9.91 19.46 10.61
CA CYS A 52 10.67 20.30 11.54
C CYS A 52 11.19 19.50 12.74
N PHE A 53 10.36 18.61 13.30
CA PHE A 53 10.76 17.73 14.39
C PHE A 53 11.91 16.81 13.98
N ILE A 54 11.82 16.17 12.81
CA ILE A 54 12.87 15.30 12.26
C ILE A 54 14.18 16.07 12.09
N VAL A 55 14.13 17.29 11.52
CA VAL A 55 15.32 18.12 11.32
C VAL A 55 15.95 18.53 12.67
N ARG A 56 15.12 18.97 13.63
CA ARG A 56 15.60 19.41 14.95
C ARG A 56 16.25 18.27 15.75
N TYR A 57 15.66 17.08 15.72
CA TYR A 57 16.10 15.94 16.52
C TYR A 57 16.94 14.92 15.72
N ARG A 58 17.43 15.29 14.52
CA ARG A 58 18.14 14.39 13.60
C ARG A 58 19.24 13.55 14.25
N LYS A 59 20.08 14.18 15.13
CA LYS A 59 21.18 13.45 15.80
C LYS A 59 20.67 12.37 16.77
N LYS A 60 19.61 12.65 17.53
CA LYS A 60 18.97 11.66 18.41
C LYS A 60 18.29 10.56 17.59
N LEU A 61 17.60 10.94 16.50
CA LEU A 61 16.96 10.00 15.59
C LEU A 61 18.01 9.11 14.90
N GLU A 62 19.17 9.64 14.53
CA GLU A 62 20.25 8.84 13.95
C GLU A 62 20.66 7.66 14.83
N ALA A 63 20.77 7.87 16.14
CA ALA A 63 21.09 6.81 17.10
C ALA A 63 19.97 5.75 17.19
N VAL A 64 18.72 6.16 16.99
CA VAL A 64 17.56 5.24 16.97
C VAL A 64 17.49 4.48 15.65
N PHE A 65 17.72 5.16 14.51
CA PHE A 65 17.67 4.53 13.19
C PHE A 65 18.72 3.43 12.96
N VAL A 66 19.76 3.36 13.74
CA VAL A 66 20.77 2.29 13.66
C VAL A 66 20.31 1.00 14.36
N LYS A 67 19.28 1.07 15.22
CA LYS A 67 18.81 -0.08 16.00
C LYS A 67 18.06 -1.08 15.10
N LYS A 68 18.45 -2.36 15.17
CA LYS A 68 17.77 -3.46 14.45
C LYS A 68 16.31 -3.65 14.90
N SER A 69 16.03 -3.40 16.18
CA SER A 69 14.68 -3.51 16.74
C SER A 69 13.69 -2.50 16.15
N LEU A 70 14.18 -1.36 15.64
CA LEU A 70 13.32 -0.34 15.03
C LEU A 70 12.58 -0.89 13.81
N PHE A 71 13.24 -1.70 12.98
CA PHE A 71 12.59 -2.38 11.85
C PHE A 71 11.34 -3.14 12.31
N PHE A 72 11.49 -3.99 13.32
CA PHE A 72 10.39 -4.82 13.79
C PHE A 72 9.23 -3.99 14.33
N ILE A 73 9.53 -2.93 15.10
CA ILE A 73 8.51 -2.03 15.65
C ILE A 73 7.73 -1.35 14.53
N ILE A 74 8.44 -0.77 13.55
CA ILE A 74 7.80 -0.07 12.43
C ILE A 74 6.97 -1.05 11.58
N PHE A 75 7.49 -2.26 11.31
CA PHE A 75 6.79 -3.27 10.54
C PHE A 75 5.49 -3.71 11.22
N VAL A 76 5.53 -3.98 12.52
CA VAL A 76 4.33 -4.33 13.30
C VAL A 76 3.32 -3.18 13.30
N MET A 77 3.77 -1.93 13.39
CA MET A 77 2.88 -0.76 13.30
C MET A 77 2.22 -0.66 11.91
N ILE A 78 2.99 -0.82 10.82
CA ILE A 78 2.45 -0.82 9.45
C ILE A 78 1.37 -1.90 9.35
N PHE A 79 1.71 -3.14 9.70
CA PHE A 79 0.82 -4.29 9.62
C PHE A 79 -0.47 -4.09 10.44
N ALA A 80 -0.35 -3.59 11.68
CA ALA A 80 -1.51 -3.33 12.53
C ALA A 80 -2.44 -2.25 11.95
N LEU A 81 -1.86 -1.15 11.42
CA LEU A 81 -2.64 -0.09 10.77
C LEU A 81 -3.32 -0.59 9.49
N GLN A 82 -2.66 -1.46 8.74
CA GLN A 82 -3.21 -2.10 7.56
C GLN A 82 -4.40 -3.01 7.91
N LEU A 83 -4.26 -3.88 8.90
CA LEU A 83 -5.36 -4.72 9.38
C LEU A 83 -6.54 -3.87 9.89
N MET A 84 -6.26 -2.80 10.62
CA MET A 84 -7.28 -1.87 11.07
C MET A 84 -8.01 -1.23 9.89
N THR A 85 -7.29 -0.84 8.84
CA THR A 85 -7.86 -0.26 7.61
C THR A 85 -8.81 -1.25 6.93
N ILE A 86 -8.39 -2.49 6.73
CA ILE A 86 -9.23 -3.55 6.13
C ILE A 86 -10.51 -3.75 6.95
N TYR A 87 -10.38 -3.82 8.27
CA TYR A 87 -11.50 -4.11 9.16
C TYR A 87 -12.50 -2.95 9.26
N VAL A 88 -11.98 -1.70 9.36
CA VAL A 88 -12.83 -0.50 9.54
C VAL A 88 -13.52 -0.12 8.25
N PHE A 89 -12.81 -0.07 7.13
CA PHE A 89 -13.39 0.45 5.89
C PHE A 89 -14.20 -0.59 5.12
N LYS A 90 -13.92 -1.90 5.27
CA LYS A 90 -14.65 -3.01 4.61
C LYS A 90 -14.91 -2.74 3.12
N ILE A 91 -13.91 -2.21 2.41
CA ILE A 91 -14.07 -1.75 1.04
C ILE A 91 -14.38 -2.94 0.13
N GLN A 92 -15.44 -2.78 -0.66
CA GLN A 92 -15.81 -3.74 -1.68
C GLN A 92 -14.94 -3.57 -2.93
N PRO A 93 -14.67 -4.65 -3.67
CA PRO A 93 -13.96 -4.54 -4.93
C PRO A 93 -14.73 -3.65 -5.90
N VAL A 94 -14.00 -2.81 -6.63
CA VAL A 94 -14.56 -1.89 -7.64
C VAL A 94 -13.74 -1.95 -8.93
N ASN A 95 -14.32 -1.53 -10.05
CA ASN A 95 -13.65 -1.50 -11.36
C ASN A 95 -13.05 -2.86 -11.73
N ASP A 96 -11.81 -2.86 -12.20
CA ASP A 96 -11.08 -4.05 -12.67
C ASP A 96 -11.03 -5.15 -11.63
N LEU A 97 -10.92 -4.78 -10.37
CA LEU A 97 -10.88 -5.73 -9.28
C LEU A 97 -12.20 -6.46 -9.08
N LEU A 98 -13.33 -5.78 -9.29
CA LEU A 98 -14.64 -6.43 -9.23
C LEU A 98 -14.73 -7.55 -10.27
N TYR A 99 -14.27 -7.30 -11.50
CA TYR A 99 -14.24 -8.33 -12.54
C TYR A 99 -13.36 -9.52 -12.17
N LEU A 100 -12.19 -9.27 -11.60
CA LEU A 100 -11.27 -10.32 -11.14
C LEU A 100 -11.86 -11.13 -9.98
N HIS A 101 -12.43 -10.43 -9.01
CA HIS A 101 -13.04 -11.06 -7.82
C HIS A 101 -14.23 -11.94 -8.23
N ASP A 102 -15.16 -11.38 -9.00
CA ASP A 102 -16.36 -12.10 -9.46
C ASP A 102 -16.00 -13.29 -10.33
N GLU A 103 -15.02 -13.14 -11.22
CA GLU A 103 -14.59 -14.21 -12.09
C GLU A 103 -13.88 -15.34 -11.32
N ALA A 104 -13.03 -14.99 -10.34
CA ALA A 104 -12.41 -15.99 -9.47
C ALA A 104 -13.47 -16.80 -8.69
N ILE A 105 -14.52 -16.15 -8.19
CA ILE A 105 -15.64 -16.83 -7.53
C ILE A 105 -16.41 -17.73 -8.51
N ARG A 106 -16.69 -17.22 -9.72
CA ARG A 106 -17.38 -18.04 -10.75
C ARG A 106 -16.59 -19.28 -11.13
N MET A 107 -15.27 -19.16 -11.27
CA MET A 107 -14.39 -20.30 -11.55
C MET A 107 -14.43 -21.36 -10.44
N ILE A 108 -14.67 -20.96 -9.19
CA ILE A 108 -14.84 -21.90 -8.07
C ILE A 108 -16.19 -22.60 -8.15
N GLN A 109 -17.27 -21.84 -8.41
CA GLN A 109 -18.63 -22.33 -8.39
C GLN A 109 -18.98 -23.15 -9.65
N ASN A 110 -18.53 -22.71 -10.83
CA ASN A 110 -18.85 -23.31 -12.12
C ASN A 110 -17.67 -23.19 -13.11
N PRO A 111 -16.64 -24.05 -13.00
CA PRO A 111 -15.42 -23.94 -13.80
C PRO A 111 -15.66 -23.95 -15.33
N MET A 112 -16.64 -24.76 -15.80
CA MET A 112 -16.94 -24.90 -17.23
C MET A 112 -17.60 -23.68 -17.86
N ILE A 113 -18.43 -22.96 -17.12
CA ILE A 113 -19.15 -21.76 -17.63
C ILE A 113 -18.23 -20.55 -17.66
N SER A 114 -17.28 -20.49 -16.74
CA SER A 114 -16.33 -19.38 -16.62
C SER A 114 -15.44 -19.24 -17.85
N LEU A 115 -14.91 -20.35 -18.36
CA LEU A 115 -14.04 -20.38 -19.54
C LEU A 115 -14.70 -19.90 -20.84
N GLN A 116 -16.03 -19.96 -20.94
CA GLN A 116 -16.77 -19.52 -22.14
C GLN A 116 -17.03 -18.00 -22.18
N ARG A 117 -16.88 -17.30 -21.09
CA ARG A 117 -17.17 -15.85 -20.98
C ARG A 117 -15.98 -14.92 -21.17
N PHE A 118 -14.84 -15.43 -21.57
CA PHE A 118 -13.62 -14.63 -21.74
C PHE A 118 -13.65 -13.60 -22.89
N GLY A 119 -14.74 -13.50 -23.67
CA GLY A 119 -14.89 -12.51 -24.74
C GLY A 119 -15.07 -11.06 -24.30
N GLY A 120 -15.22 -10.78 -22.97
CA GLY A 120 -15.48 -9.45 -22.41
C GLY A 120 -14.22 -8.75 -21.88
N TYR A 121 -14.24 -8.45 -20.60
CA TYR A 121 -13.18 -7.70 -19.92
C TYR A 121 -11.77 -8.27 -20.16
N PHE A 122 -11.57 -9.57 -20.04
CA PHE A 122 -10.25 -10.21 -20.18
C PHE A 122 -9.72 -10.25 -21.62
N ALA A 123 -10.57 -10.12 -22.63
CA ALA A 123 -10.10 -9.98 -24.00
C ALA A 123 -9.43 -8.63 -24.24
N HIS A 124 -9.88 -7.57 -23.52
CA HIS A 124 -9.30 -6.23 -23.58
C HIS A 124 -8.10 -6.08 -22.62
N TYR A 125 -8.08 -6.83 -21.51
CA TYR A 125 -7.07 -6.73 -20.45
C TYR A 125 -6.42 -8.10 -20.15
N PRO A 126 -5.69 -8.69 -21.12
CA PRO A 126 -5.09 -10.02 -20.96
C PRO A 126 -3.99 -10.08 -19.87
N ASN A 127 -3.38 -8.94 -19.53
CA ASN A 127 -2.40 -8.83 -18.44
C ASN A 127 -3.00 -9.21 -17.08
N ASN A 128 -4.31 -9.15 -16.93
CA ASN A 128 -5.00 -9.45 -15.67
C ASN A 128 -5.22 -10.94 -15.41
N TYR A 129 -4.97 -11.81 -16.41
CA TYR A 129 -5.09 -13.26 -16.23
C TYR A 129 -4.16 -13.84 -15.16
N GLY A 130 -2.93 -13.34 -15.08
CA GLY A 130 -1.98 -13.79 -14.07
C GLY A 130 -2.51 -13.59 -12.66
N TYR A 131 -3.05 -12.39 -12.41
CA TYR A 131 -3.63 -12.08 -11.11
C TYR A 131 -4.92 -12.82 -10.83
N LEU A 132 -5.79 -12.97 -11.84
CA LEU A 132 -6.99 -13.81 -11.73
C LEU A 132 -6.65 -15.22 -11.29
N LEU A 133 -5.60 -15.83 -11.87
CA LEU A 133 -5.18 -17.18 -11.53
C LEU A 133 -4.70 -17.27 -10.07
N ILE A 134 -3.90 -16.31 -9.64
CA ILE A 134 -3.44 -16.22 -8.24
C ILE A 134 -4.64 -16.13 -7.30
N LEU A 135 -5.58 -15.21 -7.60
CA LEU A 135 -6.77 -15.00 -6.79
C LEU A 135 -7.66 -16.24 -6.76
N TYR A 136 -7.86 -16.90 -7.91
CA TYR A 136 -8.61 -18.15 -8.00
C TYR A 136 -7.99 -19.26 -7.15
N CYS A 137 -6.68 -19.50 -7.28
CA CYS A 137 -5.99 -20.53 -6.51
C CYS A 137 -6.08 -20.26 -5.00
N TYR A 138 -5.90 -19.02 -4.61
CA TYR A 138 -6.00 -18.58 -3.22
C TYR A 138 -7.42 -18.75 -2.67
N TYR A 139 -8.43 -18.29 -3.38
CA TYR A 139 -9.83 -18.44 -2.98
C TYR A 139 -10.27 -19.90 -2.93
N LYS A 140 -9.86 -20.69 -3.92
CA LYS A 140 -10.15 -22.13 -3.94
C LYS A 140 -9.56 -22.85 -2.73
N LEU A 141 -8.32 -22.51 -2.35
CA LEU A 141 -7.70 -23.04 -1.15
C LEU A 141 -8.51 -22.67 0.10
N LEU A 142 -8.89 -21.41 0.25
CA LEU A 142 -9.66 -20.93 1.40
C LEU A 142 -11.03 -21.60 1.51
N VAL A 143 -11.74 -21.73 0.39
CA VAL A 143 -13.05 -22.43 0.35
C VAL A 143 -12.87 -23.90 0.70
N SER A 144 -11.80 -24.56 0.24
CA SER A 144 -11.47 -25.95 0.63
C SER A 144 -11.18 -26.07 2.14
N CYS A 145 -10.70 -25.01 2.78
CA CYS A 145 -10.51 -24.94 4.23
C CYS A 145 -11.79 -24.53 5.00
N GLY A 146 -12.94 -24.41 4.32
CA GLY A 146 -14.23 -24.09 4.96
C GLY A 146 -14.54 -22.60 5.08
N ILE A 147 -13.74 -21.72 4.46
CA ILE A 147 -14.05 -20.27 4.45
C ILE A 147 -15.23 -20.03 3.50
N SER A 148 -16.22 -19.29 3.98
CA SER A 148 -17.40 -18.94 3.20
C SER A 148 -17.07 -18.02 2.03
N VAL A 149 -17.79 -18.17 0.92
CA VAL A 149 -17.64 -17.32 -0.28
C VAL A 149 -17.85 -15.83 0.06
N GLY A 150 -18.76 -15.51 0.97
CA GLY A 150 -19.00 -14.13 1.42
C GLY A 150 -17.81 -13.48 2.15
N SER A 151 -16.85 -14.27 2.63
CA SER A 151 -15.63 -13.77 3.29
C SER A 151 -14.47 -13.54 2.33
N LEU A 152 -14.62 -13.90 1.03
CA LEU A 152 -13.52 -13.84 0.06
C LEU A 152 -13.09 -12.41 -0.27
N VAL A 153 -13.96 -11.41 -0.12
CA VAL A 153 -13.57 -10.00 -0.24
C VAL A 153 -12.50 -9.65 0.79
N LEU A 154 -12.75 -10.01 2.05
CA LEU A 154 -11.78 -9.77 3.14
C LEU A 154 -10.48 -10.54 2.89
N ALA A 155 -10.58 -11.77 2.41
CA ALA A 155 -9.43 -12.59 2.06
C ALA A 155 -8.60 -11.97 0.92
N GLY A 156 -9.24 -11.41 -0.10
CA GLY A 156 -8.56 -10.69 -1.19
C GLY A 156 -7.80 -9.46 -0.70
N ASN A 157 -8.43 -8.67 0.17
CA ASN A 157 -7.75 -7.53 0.82
C ASN A 157 -6.54 -7.98 1.64
N PHE A 158 -6.65 -9.11 2.34
CA PHE A 158 -5.54 -9.67 3.10
C PHE A 158 -4.40 -10.17 2.19
N LEU A 159 -4.73 -10.82 1.06
CA LEU A 159 -3.72 -11.21 0.07
C LEU A 159 -2.95 -9.98 -0.45
N ASN A 160 -3.65 -8.91 -0.80
CA ASN A 160 -3.04 -7.67 -1.26
C ASN A 160 -2.13 -7.03 -0.20
N LEU A 161 -2.56 -7.04 1.07
CA LEU A 161 -1.73 -6.62 2.20
C LEU A 161 -0.42 -7.41 2.23
N LEU A 162 -0.48 -8.73 2.14
CA LEU A 162 0.73 -9.57 2.14
C LEU A 162 1.67 -9.24 0.98
N VAL A 163 1.13 -9.01 -0.22
CA VAL A 163 1.93 -8.63 -1.40
C VAL A 163 2.64 -7.30 -1.19
N ILE A 164 1.93 -6.29 -0.69
CA ILE A 164 2.51 -4.97 -0.38
C ILE A 164 3.60 -5.10 0.68
N ASP A 165 3.37 -5.86 1.74
CA ASP A 165 4.34 -6.06 2.82
C ASP A 165 5.58 -6.81 2.36
N ILE A 166 5.42 -7.82 1.50
CA ILE A 166 6.55 -8.48 0.86
C ILE A 166 7.38 -7.47 0.05
N GLY A 167 6.73 -6.60 -0.72
CA GLY A 167 7.40 -5.53 -1.47
C GLY A 167 8.18 -4.58 -0.56
N ILE A 168 7.58 -4.14 0.54
CA ILE A 168 8.22 -3.30 1.55
C ILE A 168 9.44 -4.00 2.16
N LEU A 169 9.32 -5.28 2.51
CA LEU A 169 10.40 -6.09 3.07
C LEU A 169 11.54 -6.30 2.08
N CYS A 170 11.23 -6.60 0.83
CA CYS A 170 12.24 -6.73 -0.23
C CYS A 170 13.02 -5.42 -0.41
N GLY A 171 12.34 -4.28 -0.43
CA GLY A 171 12.97 -2.97 -0.48
C GLY A 171 13.86 -2.70 0.74
N TYR A 172 13.38 -3.05 1.96
CA TYR A 172 14.18 -2.95 3.17
C TYR A 172 15.47 -3.77 3.10
N ILE A 173 15.35 -5.04 2.69
CA ILE A 173 16.51 -5.95 2.57
C ILE A 173 17.49 -5.43 1.53
N ALA A 174 17.01 -5.01 0.37
CA ALA A 174 17.85 -4.47 -0.71
C ALA A 174 18.63 -3.23 -0.24
N ILE A 175 17.95 -2.27 0.39
CA ILE A 175 18.61 -1.05 0.90
C ILE A 175 19.61 -1.39 2.02
N ARG A 176 19.26 -2.33 2.90
CA ARG A 176 20.16 -2.77 3.97
C ARG A 176 21.45 -3.39 3.43
N ILE A 177 21.36 -4.19 2.36
CA ILE A 177 22.52 -4.85 1.72
C ILE A 177 23.37 -3.83 0.97
N VAL A 178 22.75 -2.98 0.13
CA VAL A 178 23.46 -2.06 -0.76
C VAL A 178 24.01 -0.84 -0.02
N LYS A 179 23.34 -0.39 1.03
CA LYS A 179 23.70 0.83 1.78
C LYS A 179 23.96 0.54 3.25
N ASN A 180 22.96 0.62 4.09
CA ASN A 180 23.09 0.37 5.53
C ASN A 180 21.72 0.27 6.21
N ILE A 181 21.72 -0.17 7.45
CA ILE A 181 20.51 -0.33 8.28
C ILE A 181 19.79 0.99 8.56
N LYS A 182 20.50 2.11 8.66
CA LYS A 182 19.91 3.43 8.91
C LYS A 182 18.99 3.83 7.76
N LEU A 183 19.45 3.71 6.52
CA LEU A 183 18.64 4.02 5.33
C LEU A 183 17.50 3.04 5.16
N ALA A 184 17.71 1.76 5.48
CA ALA A 184 16.64 0.77 5.45
C ALA A 184 15.53 1.09 6.47
N ASN A 185 15.87 1.52 7.69
CA ASN A 185 14.89 1.95 8.68
C ASN A 185 14.17 3.25 8.29
N ILE A 186 14.85 4.18 7.61
CA ILE A 186 14.21 5.37 7.03
C ILE A 186 13.21 4.96 5.93
N TRP A 187 13.55 3.99 5.08
CA TRP A 187 12.65 3.40 4.11
C TRP A 187 11.35 2.89 4.76
N MET A 188 11.47 2.10 5.82
CA MET A 188 10.31 1.61 6.57
C MET A 188 9.46 2.74 7.14
N LEU A 189 10.11 3.80 7.68
CA LEU A 189 9.39 4.95 8.21
C LEU A 189 8.62 5.72 7.11
N LEU A 190 9.17 5.80 5.90
CA LEU A 190 8.46 6.40 4.77
C LEU A 190 7.18 5.64 4.44
N PHE A 191 7.19 4.30 4.48
CA PHE A 191 5.98 3.50 4.29
C PHE A 191 4.99 3.64 5.44
N LEU A 192 5.46 3.71 6.70
CA LEU A 192 4.60 3.96 7.85
C LEU A 192 3.85 5.29 7.73
N LEU A 193 4.52 6.32 7.22
CA LEU A 193 3.96 7.66 7.07
C LEU A 193 3.21 7.87 5.75
N ASN A 194 3.34 6.96 4.80
CA ASN A 194 2.70 7.07 3.50
C ASN A 194 1.26 6.57 3.57
N PRO A 195 0.25 7.43 3.40
CA PRO A 195 -1.16 7.03 3.45
C PRO A 195 -1.53 6.00 2.37
N TRP A 196 -0.82 5.99 1.23
CA TRP A 196 -1.03 5.00 0.18
C TRP A 196 -0.74 3.57 0.63
N THR A 197 0.18 3.37 1.58
CA THR A 197 0.46 2.05 2.17
C THR A 197 -0.80 1.42 2.77
N TYR A 198 -1.74 2.24 3.23
CA TYR A 198 -3.00 1.80 3.85
C TYR A 198 -4.16 1.82 2.86
N PHE A 199 -4.18 2.81 2.00
CA PHE A 199 -5.26 3.01 1.05
C PHE A 199 -5.26 1.93 -0.04
N TRP A 200 -4.10 1.58 -0.61
CA TRP A 200 -3.99 0.56 -1.63
C TRP A 200 -4.33 -0.86 -1.16
N ILE A 201 -4.30 -1.13 0.13
CA ILE A 201 -4.70 -2.43 0.66
C ILE A 201 -6.19 -2.66 0.45
N ALA A 202 -6.97 -1.62 0.60
CA ALA A 202 -8.40 -1.66 0.38
C ALA A 202 -8.79 -1.64 -1.10
N TYR A 203 -7.89 -1.18 -1.95
CA TYR A 203 -8.00 -1.20 -3.40
C TYR A 203 -6.89 -2.09 -3.96
N TYR A 204 -7.07 -3.42 -3.98
CA TYR A 204 -6.11 -4.22 -4.68
C TYR A 204 -6.26 -4.00 -6.19
N TYR A 205 -5.38 -3.21 -6.72
CA TYR A 205 -5.29 -2.91 -8.13
C TYR A 205 -4.31 -3.86 -8.79
N THR A 206 -4.59 -4.24 -10.02
CA THR A 206 -3.70 -5.09 -10.84
C THR A 206 -2.30 -4.49 -11.06
N HIS A 207 -2.11 -3.22 -10.73
CA HIS A 207 -0.82 -2.52 -10.78
C HIS A 207 0.03 -2.69 -9.51
N THR A 208 -0.45 -3.37 -8.48
CA THR A 208 0.32 -3.62 -7.24
C THR A 208 1.20 -4.87 -7.32
N ILE A 209 1.06 -5.64 -8.38
CA ILE A 209 1.84 -6.85 -8.67
C ILE A 209 2.67 -6.61 -9.98
#